data_df765594d09a9f5bc27c7628658e04e3
#
_entry.id   df765594d09a9f5bc27c7628658e04e3
#
_cell.length_a   1.000
_cell.length_b   1.000
_cell.length_c   1.000
_cell.angle_alpha   90.00
_cell.angle_beta   90.00
_cell.angle_gamma   90.00
#
_symmetry.space_group_name_H-M   'P 1'
#
loop_
_entity.id
_entity.type
_entity.pdbx_description
1 polymer ?
#
loop_
_entity_poly.entity_id
_entity_poly.type
_entity_poly.pdbx_seq_one_letter_code
_entity_poly.pdbx_strand_id
1 'polypeptide(L)'
;MLKVFLFWPKRDKMGIILKGAFPPRKGFFTMKFSEMTYTRPDIDALLARCKELTAKAAAADSGEALVDVYYEQSRAFADYNTAANLANIHYTCDTRDAYWKAEQDFFDANGPAVSNASVEISRAFLANPHVDALTEAFGSTCVAGMKNAVLGMDERTVALQQEYNALVSTYQQIYGGALVELDGKQLTIPQLGPYKESTDAATRRAAYEAEAGYFDAHRAELDELYTKIVKNLNQQAQVMGFHDYSELSYVRMNRIGYGPEDIKRFRDQVAHDVVPELQKVIALKNKRTGIQHPTFADLPVAFKDGNPKPIEGYDARMSAARTMYHELSPETAEFIDFMQDNELFDVESRPGKMSGGYMTSLPSYKAPFIF
;
A
#
# COMPACT_ATOMS: atom_id res chain seq x y z
N MET A 1 4.96 15.43 -24.98
CA MET A 1 4.28 15.61 -23.75
C MET A 1 3.71 14.29 -23.25
N LEU A 2 4.34 13.22 -23.16
CA LEU A 2 4.06 11.91 -22.56
C LEU A 2 5.30 11.04 -22.77
N LYS A 3 6.33 11.26 -21.95
CA LYS A 3 7.56 10.45 -21.94
C LYS A 3 7.94 10.06 -20.51
N VAL A 4 6.96 9.63 -19.70
CA VAL A 4 7.21 9.25 -18.30
C VAL A 4 7.00 7.75 -18.04
N PHE A 5 6.56 6.96 -19.01
CA PHE A 5 6.26 5.53 -18.80
C PHE A 5 7.08 4.58 -19.68
N LEU A 6 8.39 4.81 -19.85
CA LEU A 6 9.25 3.85 -20.54
C LEU A 6 10.62 3.74 -19.84
N PHE A 7 10.63 3.38 -18.56
CA PHE A 7 11.79 2.73 -17.95
C PHE A 7 11.47 1.24 -17.71
N TRP A 8 11.19 0.54 -18.80
CA TRP A 8 11.31 -0.91 -18.85
C TRP A 8 12.72 -1.22 -19.37
N PRO A 9 13.57 -1.93 -18.61
CA PRO A 9 14.90 -2.29 -19.12
C PRO A 9 14.75 -3.15 -20.37
N LYS A 10 15.60 -2.90 -21.38
CA LYS A 10 15.59 -3.62 -22.65
C LYS A 10 15.56 -5.14 -22.41
N ARG A 11 14.74 -5.81 -23.18
CA ARG A 11 14.38 -7.25 -23.17
C ARG A 11 15.53 -8.22 -22.87
N ASP A 12 16.77 -7.88 -23.24
CA ASP A 12 17.94 -8.78 -23.16
C ASP A 12 18.53 -8.93 -21.76
N LYS A 13 18.36 -7.94 -20.87
CA LYS A 13 18.85 -8.02 -19.48
C LYS A 13 17.84 -8.66 -18.53
N MET A 14 16.53 -8.57 -18.82
CA MET A 14 15.49 -9.25 -18.03
C MET A 14 15.48 -10.78 -18.25
N GLY A 15 15.95 -11.26 -19.40
CA GLY A 15 16.07 -12.68 -19.71
C GLY A 15 17.03 -13.45 -18.79
N ILE A 16 18.02 -12.78 -18.21
CA ILE A 16 19.01 -13.40 -17.29
C ILE A 16 18.46 -13.42 -15.86
N ILE A 17 17.79 -12.36 -15.43
CA ILE A 17 17.20 -12.26 -14.08
C ILE A 17 16.04 -13.25 -13.89
N LEU A 18 15.30 -13.58 -14.94
CA LEU A 18 14.14 -14.47 -14.88
C LEU A 18 14.45 -15.95 -15.13
N LYS A 19 15.68 -16.32 -15.55
CA LYS A 19 16.02 -17.73 -15.86
C LYS A 19 16.10 -18.63 -14.62
N GLY A 20 16.24 -18.10 -13.42
CA GLY A 20 16.32 -18.88 -12.18
C GLY A 20 15.10 -18.78 -11.26
N ALA A 21 14.33 -17.68 -11.32
CA ALA A 21 13.26 -17.41 -10.35
C ALA A 21 11.85 -17.67 -10.88
N PHE A 22 11.65 -17.65 -12.20
CA PHE A 22 10.36 -17.96 -12.81
C PHE A 22 10.55 -18.94 -13.97
N PRO A 23 9.78 -20.04 -14.04
CA PRO A 23 9.78 -20.89 -15.23
C PRO A 23 9.41 -20.05 -16.46
N PRO A 24 9.89 -20.43 -17.66
CA PRO A 24 9.59 -19.70 -18.87
C PRO A 24 8.08 -19.54 -19.04
N ARG A 25 7.66 -18.36 -19.50
CA ARG A 25 6.28 -17.93 -19.73
C ARG A 25 5.44 -19.03 -20.42
N LYS A 26 4.82 -19.89 -19.63
CA LYS A 26 3.66 -20.70 -20.00
C LYS A 26 2.70 -20.63 -18.83
N GLY A 27 1.68 -19.76 -18.97
CA GLY A 27 0.52 -19.67 -18.11
C GLY A 27 0.77 -18.89 -16.81
N PHE A 28 0.10 -17.75 -16.67
CA PHE A 28 -0.27 -17.24 -15.34
C PHE A 28 -0.95 -18.39 -14.59
N PHE A 29 -0.71 -18.49 -13.30
CA PHE A 29 -1.42 -19.45 -12.44
C PHE A 29 -2.88 -18.97 -12.45
N THR A 30 -3.75 -19.65 -13.18
CA THR A 30 -5.17 -19.28 -13.32
C THR A 30 -5.94 -19.85 -12.14
N MET A 31 -5.91 -19.16 -11.01
CA MET A 31 -6.73 -19.48 -9.86
C MET A 31 -7.47 -18.21 -9.45
N LYS A 32 -8.79 -18.30 -9.35
CA LYS A 32 -9.62 -17.19 -8.90
C LYS A 32 -9.33 -16.87 -7.44
N PHE A 33 -9.46 -15.60 -7.08
CA PHE A 33 -9.25 -15.16 -5.69
C PHE A 33 -10.17 -15.94 -4.73
N SER A 34 -11.41 -16.19 -5.10
CA SER A 34 -12.37 -17.00 -4.32
C SER A 34 -11.96 -18.46 -4.11
N GLU A 35 -11.03 -18.99 -4.91
CA GLU A 35 -10.50 -20.37 -4.81
C GLU A 35 -9.18 -20.43 -4.03
N MET A 36 -8.55 -19.26 -3.73
CA MET A 36 -7.31 -19.21 -2.99
C MET A 36 -7.50 -19.63 -1.54
N THR A 37 -6.67 -20.55 -1.08
CA THR A 37 -6.76 -21.07 0.28
C THR A 37 -5.87 -20.29 1.23
N TYR A 38 -6.40 -19.99 2.41
CA TYR A 38 -5.65 -19.42 3.52
C TYR A 38 -5.20 -20.54 4.47
N THR A 39 -3.95 -20.48 4.87
CA THR A 39 -3.41 -21.32 5.95
C THR A 39 -2.59 -20.44 6.88
N ARG A 40 -2.94 -20.44 8.18
CA ARG A 40 -2.18 -19.70 9.19
C ARG A 40 -0.76 -20.26 9.25
N PRO A 41 0.28 -19.42 9.09
CA PRO A 41 1.67 -19.89 9.11
C PRO A 41 2.13 -20.32 10.51
N ASP A 42 3.02 -21.30 10.55
CA ASP A 42 3.77 -21.65 11.75
C ASP A 42 4.94 -20.65 11.93
N ILE A 43 4.77 -19.72 12.88
CA ILE A 43 5.74 -18.66 13.13
C ILE A 43 7.05 -19.22 13.70
N ASP A 44 6.99 -20.21 14.59
CA ASP A 44 8.19 -20.80 15.20
C ASP A 44 9.04 -21.51 14.14
N ALA A 45 8.40 -22.26 13.24
CA ALA A 45 9.08 -22.88 12.11
C ALA A 45 9.71 -21.85 11.17
N LEU A 46 8.99 -20.72 10.88
CA LEU A 46 9.54 -19.65 10.05
C LEU A 46 10.74 -18.96 10.73
N LEU A 47 10.66 -18.66 12.01
CA LEU A 47 11.77 -18.06 12.77
C LEU A 47 12.98 -19.00 12.84
N ALA A 48 12.77 -20.29 13.00
CA ALA A 48 13.85 -21.29 12.91
C ALA A 48 14.49 -21.28 11.51
N ARG A 49 13.67 -21.21 10.46
CA ARG A 49 14.16 -21.10 9.08
C ARG A 49 14.96 -19.81 8.82
N CYS A 50 14.55 -18.70 9.41
CA CYS A 50 15.30 -17.44 9.34
C CYS A 50 16.70 -17.59 9.97
N LYS A 51 16.85 -18.27 11.10
CA LYS A 51 18.15 -18.55 11.73
C LYS A 51 19.05 -19.37 10.82
N GLU A 52 18.50 -20.41 10.16
CA GLU A 52 19.24 -21.22 9.19
C GLU A 52 19.71 -20.37 7.99
N LEU A 53 18.84 -19.53 7.45
CA LEU A 53 19.16 -18.64 6.33
C LEU A 53 20.20 -17.58 6.71
N THR A 54 20.15 -17.06 7.94
CA THR A 54 21.19 -16.16 8.47
C THR A 54 22.56 -16.85 8.52
N ALA A 55 22.61 -18.08 9.02
CA ALA A 55 23.84 -18.86 9.06
C ALA A 55 24.36 -19.17 7.65
N LYS A 56 23.49 -19.56 6.71
CA LYS A 56 23.85 -19.80 5.31
C LYS A 56 24.40 -18.54 4.63
N ALA A 57 23.74 -17.37 4.82
CA ALA A 57 24.20 -16.12 4.26
C ALA A 57 25.58 -15.72 4.78
N ALA A 58 25.84 -15.94 6.08
CA ALA A 58 27.14 -15.68 6.68
C ALA A 58 28.24 -16.65 6.20
N ALA A 59 27.88 -17.89 5.91
CA ALA A 59 28.82 -18.94 5.50
C ALA A 59 29.04 -19.07 3.99
N ALA A 60 28.27 -18.30 3.17
CA ALA A 60 28.41 -18.35 1.71
C ALA A 60 29.82 -17.92 1.28
N ASP A 61 30.51 -18.79 0.56
CA ASP A 61 31.92 -18.66 0.15
C ASP A 61 32.10 -18.17 -1.29
N SER A 62 31.01 -17.89 -1.97
CA SER A 62 30.99 -17.36 -3.34
C SER A 62 29.78 -16.46 -3.58
N GLY A 63 29.85 -15.59 -4.62
CA GLY A 63 28.74 -14.75 -5.03
C GLY A 63 27.53 -15.56 -5.48
N GLU A 64 27.73 -16.68 -6.17
CA GLU A 64 26.66 -17.57 -6.61
C GLU A 64 25.94 -18.20 -5.41
N ALA A 65 26.69 -18.73 -4.44
CA ALA A 65 26.11 -19.28 -3.20
C ALA A 65 25.32 -18.24 -2.43
N LEU A 66 25.78 -16.98 -2.37
CA LEU A 66 25.08 -15.89 -1.70
C LEU A 66 23.75 -15.54 -2.41
N VAL A 67 23.75 -15.50 -3.75
CA VAL A 67 22.55 -15.29 -4.58
C VAL A 67 21.54 -16.43 -4.38
N ASP A 68 22.01 -17.68 -4.28
CA ASP A 68 21.14 -18.83 -4.03
C ASP A 68 20.44 -18.73 -2.66
N VAL A 69 21.16 -18.29 -1.62
CA VAL A 69 20.56 -18.05 -0.29
C VAL A 69 19.50 -16.94 -0.36
N TYR A 70 19.70 -15.90 -1.16
CA TYR A 70 18.70 -14.87 -1.37
C TYR A 70 17.42 -15.42 -2.01
N TYR A 71 17.54 -16.30 -3.01
CA TYR A 71 16.38 -16.99 -3.57
C TYR A 71 15.71 -17.95 -2.57
N GLU A 72 16.49 -18.64 -1.71
CA GLU A 72 15.93 -19.45 -0.63
C GLU A 72 15.11 -18.62 0.36
N GLN A 73 15.62 -17.44 0.74
CA GLN A 73 14.88 -16.48 1.57
C GLN A 73 13.56 -16.07 0.89
N SER A 74 13.60 -15.68 -0.38
CA SER A 74 12.41 -15.26 -1.13
C SER A 74 11.34 -16.36 -1.14
N ARG A 75 11.74 -17.61 -1.31
CA ARG A 75 10.83 -18.76 -1.27
C ARG A 75 10.27 -19.02 0.13
N ALA A 76 11.11 -18.93 1.17
CA ALA A 76 10.68 -19.14 2.56
C ALA A 76 9.64 -18.13 3.03
N PHE A 77 9.72 -16.89 2.53
CA PHE A 77 8.76 -15.85 2.87
C PHE A 77 7.51 -15.79 1.96
N ALA A 78 7.49 -16.52 0.83
CA ALA A 78 6.38 -16.44 -0.12
C ALA A 78 5.04 -16.85 0.51
N ASP A 79 5.01 -17.98 1.24
CA ASP A 79 3.79 -18.50 1.86
C ASP A 79 3.33 -17.60 3.04
N TYR A 80 4.28 -17.14 3.88
CA TYR A 80 3.99 -16.20 4.95
C TYR A 80 3.40 -14.89 4.43
N ASN A 81 4.04 -14.28 3.43
CA ASN A 81 3.57 -13.03 2.84
C ASN A 81 2.22 -13.20 2.14
N THR A 82 1.99 -14.35 1.49
CA THR A 82 0.69 -14.66 0.89
C THR A 82 -0.39 -14.77 1.95
N ALA A 83 -0.14 -15.52 3.04
CA ALA A 83 -1.09 -15.66 4.13
C ALA A 83 -1.39 -14.30 4.82
N ALA A 84 -0.34 -13.50 5.10
CA ALA A 84 -0.51 -12.17 5.69
C ALA A 84 -1.34 -11.25 4.80
N ASN A 85 -1.08 -11.25 3.49
CA ASN A 85 -1.82 -10.43 2.55
C ASN A 85 -3.25 -10.91 2.34
N LEU A 86 -3.52 -12.24 2.31
CA LEU A 86 -4.89 -12.78 2.28
C LEU A 86 -5.67 -12.36 3.53
N ALA A 87 -5.09 -12.50 4.73
CA ALA A 87 -5.73 -12.08 5.97
C ALA A 87 -6.07 -10.57 5.94
N ASN A 88 -5.11 -9.73 5.53
CA ASN A 88 -5.32 -8.29 5.40
C ASN A 88 -6.38 -7.93 4.36
N ILE A 89 -6.39 -8.57 3.17
CA ILE A 89 -7.40 -8.33 2.14
C ILE A 89 -8.79 -8.66 2.69
N HIS A 90 -8.99 -9.85 3.23
CA HIS A 90 -10.28 -10.26 3.75
C HIS A 90 -10.75 -9.38 4.92
N TYR A 91 -9.85 -9.05 5.86
CA TYR A 91 -10.17 -8.16 6.96
C TYR A 91 -10.56 -6.75 6.49
N THR A 92 -9.82 -6.16 5.57
CA THR A 92 -10.13 -4.82 5.05
C THR A 92 -11.38 -4.79 4.15
N CYS A 93 -11.71 -5.92 3.50
CA CYS A 93 -12.96 -6.09 2.75
C CYS A 93 -14.20 -6.14 3.64
N ASP A 94 -14.11 -6.67 4.87
CA ASP A 94 -15.14 -6.55 5.91
C ASP A 94 -14.50 -6.59 7.32
N THR A 95 -14.30 -5.42 7.90
CA THR A 95 -13.68 -5.26 9.24
C THR A 95 -14.54 -5.81 10.39
N ARG A 96 -15.78 -6.24 10.12
CA ARG A 96 -16.72 -6.83 11.08
C ARG A 96 -16.63 -8.35 11.15
N ASP A 97 -15.94 -8.97 10.19
CA ASP A 97 -15.73 -10.43 10.18
C ASP A 97 -14.79 -10.83 11.32
N ALA A 98 -15.33 -11.55 12.30
CA ALA A 98 -14.58 -11.93 13.51
C ALA A 98 -13.43 -12.91 13.23
N TYR A 99 -13.56 -13.78 12.20
CA TYR A 99 -12.50 -14.70 11.81
C TYR A 99 -11.31 -13.94 11.21
N TRP A 100 -11.56 -13.10 10.21
CA TRP A 100 -10.51 -12.33 9.56
C TRP A 100 -9.90 -11.27 10.47
N LYS A 101 -10.69 -10.72 11.40
CA LYS A 101 -10.17 -9.87 12.48
C LYS A 101 -9.16 -10.63 13.35
N ALA A 102 -9.47 -11.86 13.76
CA ALA A 102 -8.57 -12.67 14.57
C ALA A 102 -7.29 -13.07 13.80
N GLU A 103 -7.39 -13.29 12.48
CA GLU A 103 -6.22 -13.55 11.64
C GLU A 103 -5.36 -12.29 11.47
N GLN A 104 -5.98 -11.11 11.29
CA GLN A 104 -5.24 -9.83 11.26
C GLN A 104 -4.51 -9.59 12.59
N ASP A 105 -5.18 -9.79 13.73
CA ASP A 105 -4.56 -9.65 15.06
C ASP A 105 -3.37 -10.61 15.25
N PHE A 106 -3.45 -11.80 14.69
CA PHE A 106 -2.33 -12.75 14.69
C PHE A 106 -1.11 -12.18 13.95
N PHE A 107 -1.29 -11.59 12.76
CA PHE A 107 -0.18 -10.97 12.03
C PHE A 107 0.30 -9.67 12.67
N ASP A 108 -0.58 -8.87 13.26
CA ASP A 108 -0.21 -7.66 14.00
C ASP A 108 0.71 -7.99 15.20
N ALA A 109 0.44 -9.10 15.88
CA ALA A 109 1.23 -9.56 17.02
C ALA A 109 2.57 -10.21 16.60
N ASN A 110 2.60 -10.99 15.54
CA ASN A 110 3.76 -11.79 15.17
C ASN A 110 4.65 -11.16 14.08
N GLY A 111 4.07 -10.30 13.23
CA GLY A 111 4.76 -9.65 12.11
C GLY A 111 6.05 -8.93 12.49
N PRO A 112 6.09 -8.15 13.59
CA PRO A 112 7.32 -7.48 14.02
C PRO A 112 8.48 -8.43 14.32
N ALA A 113 8.22 -9.58 14.94
CA ALA A 113 9.25 -10.59 15.22
C ALA A 113 9.76 -11.25 13.92
N VAL A 114 8.87 -11.55 12.98
CA VAL A 114 9.22 -12.08 11.65
C VAL A 114 10.02 -11.04 10.85
N SER A 115 9.63 -9.77 10.91
CA SER A 115 10.37 -8.67 10.26
C SER A 115 11.77 -8.53 10.85
N ASN A 116 11.92 -8.59 12.18
CA ASN A 116 13.22 -8.56 12.82
C ASN A 116 14.10 -9.73 12.39
N ALA A 117 13.57 -10.95 12.32
CA ALA A 117 14.30 -12.12 11.85
C ALA A 117 14.75 -11.98 10.38
N SER A 118 13.93 -11.38 9.52
CA SER A 118 14.29 -11.05 8.13
C SER A 118 15.43 -10.02 8.06
N VAL A 119 15.46 -9.07 8.97
CA VAL A 119 16.54 -8.06 9.06
C VAL A 119 17.86 -8.72 9.48
N GLU A 120 17.86 -9.72 10.36
CA GLU A 120 19.07 -10.46 10.71
C GLU A 120 19.69 -11.21 9.51
N ILE A 121 18.85 -11.75 8.62
CA ILE A 121 19.32 -12.30 7.33
C ILE A 121 19.97 -11.20 6.49
N SER A 122 19.35 -10.03 6.42
CA SER A 122 19.90 -8.87 5.69
C SER A 122 21.23 -8.39 6.26
N ARG A 123 21.43 -8.42 7.59
CA ARG A 123 22.73 -8.15 8.24
C ARG A 123 23.80 -9.13 7.79
N ALA A 124 23.46 -10.43 7.73
CA ALA A 124 24.38 -11.46 7.29
C ALA A 124 24.77 -11.28 5.81
N PHE A 125 23.82 -10.94 4.92
CA PHE A 125 24.12 -10.60 3.54
C PHE A 125 25.08 -9.40 3.43
N LEU A 126 24.80 -8.32 4.15
CA LEU A 126 25.62 -7.11 4.10
C LEU A 126 27.03 -7.29 4.68
N ALA A 127 27.21 -8.22 5.62
CA ALA A 127 28.49 -8.55 6.21
C ALA A 127 29.32 -9.54 5.36
N ASN A 128 28.70 -10.22 4.39
CA ASN A 128 29.38 -11.19 3.55
C ASN A 128 30.30 -10.49 2.52
N PRO A 129 31.56 -10.94 2.34
CA PRO A 129 32.51 -10.34 1.39
C PRO A 129 32.04 -10.39 -0.07
N HIS A 130 31.09 -11.28 -0.40
CA HIS A 130 30.54 -11.43 -1.75
C HIS A 130 29.23 -10.62 -1.98
N VAL A 131 28.90 -9.64 -1.12
CA VAL A 131 27.65 -8.84 -1.21
C VAL A 131 27.46 -8.15 -2.55
N ASP A 132 28.53 -7.80 -3.26
CA ASP A 132 28.47 -7.18 -4.57
C ASP A 132 27.77 -8.06 -5.61
N ALA A 133 27.79 -9.39 -5.46
CA ALA A 133 27.05 -10.31 -6.31
C ALA A 133 25.51 -10.06 -6.26
N LEU A 134 24.99 -9.63 -5.12
CA LEU A 134 23.58 -9.24 -4.99
C LEU A 134 23.28 -7.95 -5.78
N THR A 135 24.23 -7.01 -5.81
CA THR A 135 24.12 -5.80 -6.65
C THR A 135 24.13 -6.15 -8.14
N GLU A 136 25.01 -7.07 -8.54
CA GLU A 136 25.10 -7.52 -9.94
C GLU A 136 23.83 -8.29 -10.38
N ALA A 137 23.30 -9.15 -9.51
CA ALA A 137 22.12 -9.97 -9.81
C ALA A 137 20.81 -9.19 -9.76
N PHE A 138 20.64 -8.28 -8.78
CA PHE A 138 19.33 -7.64 -8.46
C PHE A 138 19.35 -6.12 -8.56
N GLY A 139 20.47 -5.51 -8.84
CA GLY A 139 20.64 -4.06 -8.90
C GLY A 139 20.99 -3.42 -7.55
N SER A 140 21.54 -2.20 -7.59
CA SER A 140 22.00 -1.47 -6.41
C SER A 140 20.91 -1.17 -5.39
N THR A 141 19.67 -1.06 -5.81
CA THR A 141 18.51 -0.83 -4.93
C THR A 141 18.23 -2.01 -4.00
N CYS A 142 18.59 -3.25 -4.38
CA CYS A 142 18.47 -4.42 -3.53
C CYS A 142 19.31 -4.27 -2.26
N VAL A 143 20.62 -4.04 -2.43
CA VAL A 143 21.54 -3.87 -1.30
C VAL A 143 21.25 -2.59 -0.50
N ALA A 144 20.88 -1.49 -1.17
CA ALA A 144 20.47 -0.27 -0.48
C ALA A 144 19.20 -0.47 0.35
N GLY A 145 18.24 -1.26 -0.15
CA GLY A 145 17.04 -1.65 0.59
C GLY A 145 17.36 -2.50 1.83
N MET A 146 18.28 -3.44 1.72
CA MET A 146 18.77 -4.22 2.88
C MET A 146 19.41 -3.31 3.95
N LYS A 147 20.21 -2.31 3.54
CA LYS A 147 20.78 -1.32 4.46
C LYS A 147 19.70 -0.54 5.19
N ASN A 148 18.67 -0.08 4.46
CA ASN A 148 17.54 0.61 5.07
C ASN A 148 16.73 -0.31 6.00
N ALA A 149 16.51 -1.57 5.63
CA ALA A 149 15.85 -2.54 6.50
C ALA A 149 16.60 -2.72 7.83
N VAL A 150 17.92 -2.86 7.76
CA VAL A 150 18.80 -2.97 8.94
C VAL A 150 18.77 -1.69 9.80
N LEU A 151 18.75 -0.51 9.19
CA LEU A 151 18.66 0.76 9.92
C LEU A 151 17.26 1.03 10.47
N GLY A 152 16.22 0.49 9.81
CA GLY A 152 14.81 0.74 10.13
C GLY A 152 14.19 -0.19 11.15
N MET A 153 14.93 -1.22 11.61
CA MET A 153 14.44 -2.25 12.53
C MET A 153 15.44 -2.56 13.63
N ASP A 154 14.91 -2.69 14.85
CA ASP A 154 15.68 -3.06 16.03
C ASP A 154 14.80 -3.94 16.93
N GLU A 155 15.35 -5.03 17.47
CA GLU A 155 14.65 -5.96 18.37
C GLU A 155 13.98 -5.22 19.55
N ARG A 156 14.60 -4.18 20.07
CA ARG A 156 14.06 -3.34 21.16
C ARG A 156 12.74 -2.64 20.80
N THR A 157 12.42 -2.52 19.51
CA THR A 157 11.18 -1.88 19.03
C THR A 157 10.04 -2.86 18.73
N VAL A 158 10.26 -4.16 18.83
CA VAL A 158 9.25 -5.19 18.47
C VAL A 158 7.93 -4.97 19.22
N ALA A 159 7.97 -4.80 20.56
CA ALA A 159 6.77 -4.57 21.36
C ALA A 159 6.04 -3.26 20.97
N LEU A 160 6.80 -2.20 20.66
CA LEU A 160 6.22 -0.94 20.19
C LEU A 160 5.57 -1.10 18.80
N GLN A 161 6.13 -1.91 17.92
CA GLN A 161 5.53 -2.18 16.62
C GLN A 161 4.25 -3.02 16.74
N GLN A 162 4.19 -3.98 17.66
CA GLN A 162 2.97 -4.72 17.96
C GLN A 162 1.85 -3.78 18.46
N GLU A 163 2.18 -2.88 19.40
CA GLU A 163 1.25 -1.86 19.86
C GLU A 163 0.79 -0.94 18.74
N TYR A 164 1.71 -0.47 17.89
CA TYR A 164 1.40 0.36 16.73
C TYR A 164 0.43 -0.35 15.77
N ASN A 165 0.65 -1.61 15.46
CA ASN A 165 -0.22 -2.39 14.58
C ASN A 165 -1.64 -2.47 15.15
N ALA A 166 -1.78 -2.76 16.46
CA ALA A 166 -3.07 -2.80 17.14
C ALA A 166 -3.80 -1.43 17.09
N LEU A 167 -3.06 -0.33 17.28
CA LEU A 167 -3.62 1.03 17.15
C LEU A 167 -4.11 1.32 15.72
N VAL A 168 -3.35 0.91 14.71
CA VAL A 168 -3.75 1.06 13.29
C VAL A 168 -4.98 0.23 12.98
N SER A 169 -5.06 -1.01 13.45
CA SER A 169 -6.25 -1.86 13.28
C SER A 169 -7.49 -1.23 13.94
N THR A 170 -7.35 -0.59 15.11
CA THR A 170 -8.43 0.17 15.74
C THR A 170 -8.90 1.33 14.85
N TYR A 171 -7.96 2.10 14.28
CA TYR A 171 -8.28 3.18 13.34
C TYR A 171 -9.06 2.67 12.11
N GLN A 172 -8.62 1.54 11.55
CA GLN A 172 -9.28 0.92 10.41
C GLN A 172 -10.73 0.49 10.75
N GLN A 173 -10.98 0.01 11.95
CA GLN A 173 -12.33 -0.33 12.41
C GLN A 173 -13.24 0.89 12.53
N ILE A 174 -12.74 2.00 13.11
CA ILE A 174 -13.51 3.25 13.21
C ILE A 174 -13.89 3.74 11.80
N TYR A 175 -12.94 3.77 10.87
CA TYR A 175 -13.18 4.20 9.50
C TYR A 175 -14.09 3.25 8.71
N GLY A 176 -13.86 1.95 8.79
CA GLY A 176 -14.66 0.93 8.11
C GLY A 176 -16.09 0.82 8.65
N GLY A 177 -16.27 1.14 9.94
CA GLY A 177 -17.57 1.21 10.60
C GLY A 177 -18.36 2.50 10.32
N ALA A 178 -17.76 3.49 9.65
CA ALA A 178 -18.39 4.79 9.44
C ALA A 178 -19.64 4.68 8.55
N LEU A 179 -20.79 4.96 9.15
CA LEU A 179 -22.08 5.10 8.46
C LEU A 179 -22.70 6.43 8.87
N VAL A 180 -23.14 7.19 7.88
CA VAL A 180 -23.81 8.47 8.07
C VAL A 180 -25.17 8.45 7.43
N GLU A 181 -26.12 9.15 8.04
CA GLU A 181 -27.46 9.33 7.45
C GLU A 181 -27.48 10.60 6.58
N LEU A 182 -27.86 10.44 5.33
CA LEU A 182 -28.09 11.54 4.41
C LEU A 182 -29.23 11.19 3.46
N ASP A 183 -30.20 12.10 3.31
CA ASP A 183 -31.34 11.94 2.43
C ASP A 183 -32.13 10.64 2.69
N GLY A 184 -32.29 10.28 3.99
CA GLY A 184 -32.98 9.06 4.43
C GLY A 184 -32.23 7.76 4.11
N LYS A 185 -30.96 7.82 3.77
CA LYS A 185 -30.10 6.67 3.45
C LYS A 185 -28.95 6.55 4.43
N GLN A 186 -28.56 5.32 4.74
CA GLN A 186 -27.31 5.02 5.44
C GLN A 186 -26.19 4.86 4.41
N LEU A 187 -25.19 5.74 4.48
CA LEU A 187 -24.10 5.82 3.51
C LEU A 187 -22.74 5.67 4.20
N THR A 188 -21.81 5.01 3.53
CA THR A 188 -20.40 5.05 3.91
C THR A 188 -19.78 6.38 3.51
N ILE A 189 -18.64 6.76 4.11
CA ILE A 189 -17.94 8.01 3.76
C ILE A 189 -17.65 8.13 2.26
N PRO A 190 -17.12 7.09 1.55
CA PRO A 190 -16.93 7.18 0.10
C PRO A 190 -18.22 7.38 -0.70
N GLN A 191 -19.35 6.84 -0.24
CA GLN A 191 -20.65 7.02 -0.90
C GLN A 191 -21.21 8.45 -0.82
N LEU A 192 -20.62 9.32 0.00
CA LEU A 192 -20.93 10.75 0.00
C LEU A 192 -20.37 11.48 -1.23
N GLY A 193 -19.44 10.89 -1.98
CA GLY A 193 -18.78 11.51 -3.13
C GLY A 193 -19.77 12.18 -4.11
N PRO A 194 -20.77 11.47 -4.65
CA PRO A 194 -21.76 12.07 -5.57
C PRO A 194 -22.53 13.25 -4.99
N TYR A 195 -22.83 13.26 -3.67
CA TYR A 195 -23.48 14.37 -2.99
C TYR A 195 -22.55 15.58 -2.86
N LYS A 196 -21.26 15.36 -2.58
CA LYS A 196 -20.22 16.39 -2.52
C LYS A 196 -19.94 17.03 -3.88
N GLU A 197 -20.27 16.36 -4.98
CA GLU A 197 -20.15 16.87 -6.34
C GLU A 197 -21.45 17.48 -6.89
N SER A 198 -22.53 17.52 -6.10
CA SER A 198 -23.82 18.07 -6.51
C SER A 198 -23.68 19.55 -6.95
N THR A 199 -24.42 19.96 -7.96
CA THR A 199 -24.53 21.37 -8.37
C THR A 199 -25.29 22.22 -7.35
N ASP A 200 -26.14 21.59 -6.51
CA ASP A 200 -26.84 22.25 -5.40
C ASP A 200 -25.91 22.40 -4.18
N ALA A 201 -25.69 23.64 -3.75
CA ALA A 201 -24.81 23.97 -2.63
C ALA A 201 -25.33 23.45 -1.27
N ALA A 202 -26.66 23.36 -1.10
CA ALA A 202 -27.24 22.86 0.14
C ALA A 202 -26.97 21.33 0.28
N THR A 203 -27.13 20.58 -0.80
CA THR A 203 -26.81 19.15 -0.86
C THR A 203 -25.33 18.90 -0.57
N ARG A 204 -24.43 19.69 -1.15
CA ARG A 204 -22.99 19.56 -0.87
C ARG A 204 -22.69 19.79 0.60
N ARG A 205 -23.24 20.87 1.16
CA ARG A 205 -23.06 21.22 2.58
C ARG A 205 -23.57 20.10 3.50
N ALA A 206 -24.76 19.59 3.25
CA ALA A 206 -25.34 18.50 4.04
C ALA A 206 -24.45 17.24 4.03
N ALA A 207 -23.82 16.90 2.88
CA ALA A 207 -22.91 15.79 2.79
C ALA A 207 -21.62 15.98 3.62
N TYR A 208 -21.05 17.20 3.61
CA TYR A 208 -19.88 17.51 4.45
C TYR A 208 -20.24 17.59 5.94
N GLU A 209 -21.42 18.09 6.28
CA GLU A 209 -21.91 18.15 7.66
C GLU A 209 -22.18 16.74 8.22
N ALA A 210 -22.74 15.84 7.41
CA ALA A 210 -22.94 14.43 7.79
C ALA A 210 -21.60 13.73 8.06
N GLU A 211 -20.60 13.90 7.19
CA GLU A 211 -19.25 13.37 7.41
C GLU A 211 -18.59 13.97 8.67
N ALA A 212 -18.62 15.30 8.80
CA ALA A 212 -18.06 16.00 9.95
C ALA A 212 -18.72 15.55 11.26
N GLY A 213 -20.04 15.35 11.26
CA GLY A 213 -20.80 14.87 12.40
C GLY A 213 -20.34 13.50 12.90
N TYR A 214 -20.01 12.59 11.98
CA TYR A 214 -19.45 11.29 12.35
C TYR A 214 -18.07 11.44 13.05
N PHE A 215 -17.17 12.22 12.47
CA PHE A 215 -15.84 12.42 13.06
C PHE A 215 -15.90 13.24 14.36
N ASP A 216 -16.82 14.19 14.49
CA ASP A 216 -17.02 14.92 15.72
C ASP A 216 -17.54 14.02 16.85
N ALA A 217 -18.43 13.07 16.54
CA ALA A 217 -18.92 12.10 17.51
C ALA A 217 -17.80 11.15 18.00
N HIS A 218 -16.81 10.86 17.15
CA HIS A 218 -15.64 10.02 17.48
C HIS A 218 -14.38 10.83 17.82
N ARG A 219 -14.48 12.16 17.94
CA ARG A 219 -13.33 13.06 18.13
C ARG A 219 -12.42 12.66 19.27
N ALA A 220 -12.97 12.43 20.46
CA ALA A 220 -12.17 12.11 21.65
C ALA A 220 -11.39 10.80 21.46
N GLU A 221 -12.02 9.79 20.87
CA GLU A 221 -11.40 8.49 20.58
C GLU A 221 -10.30 8.63 19.52
N LEU A 222 -10.55 9.35 18.46
CA LEU A 222 -9.57 9.59 17.38
C LEU A 222 -8.38 10.43 17.85
N ASP A 223 -8.62 11.46 18.66
CA ASP A 223 -7.56 12.32 19.21
C ASP A 223 -6.67 11.53 20.19
N GLU A 224 -7.25 10.67 21.03
CA GLU A 224 -6.49 9.78 21.91
C GLU A 224 -5.68 8.76 21.10
N LEU A 225 -6.31 8.12 20.12
CA LEU A 225 -5.68 7.12 19.26
C LEU A 225 -4.51 7.72 18.48
N TYR A 226 -4.72 8.87 17.84
CA TYR A 226 -3.67 9.58 17.12
C TYR A 226 -2.49 9.96 18.01
N THR A 227 -2.81 10.45 19.22
CA THR A 227 -1.79 10.80 20.22
C THR A 227 -0.95 9.58 20.63
N LYS A 228 -1.58 8.41 20.84
CA LYS A 228 -0.88 7.15 21.14
C LYS A 228 0.02 6.74 19.96
N ILE A 229 -0.47 6.82 18.73
CA ILE A 229 0.29 6.50 17.52
C ILE A 229 1.53 7.39 17.40
N VAL A 230 1.38 8.71 17.54
CA VAL A 230 2.51 9.65 17.43
C VAL A 230 3.56 9.41 18.53
N LYS A 231 3.11 9.19 19.77
CA LYS A 231 4.03 8.90 20.90
C LYS A 231 4.78 7.59 20.67
N ASN A 232 4.08 6.53 20.26
CA ASN A 232 4.66 5.22 19.99
C ASN A 232 5.73 5.33 18.87
N LEU A 233 5.40 5.96 17.75
CA LEU A 233 6.33 6.12 16.62
C LEU A 233 7.57 6.93 17.00
N ASN A 234 7.43 8.02 17.76
CA ASN A 234 8.57 8.78 18.25
C ASN A 234 9.42 7.98 19.25
N GLN A 235 8.80 7.19 20.12
CA GLN A 235 9.52 6.30 21.02
C GLN A 235 10.33 5.25 20.26
N GLN A 236 9.77 4.65 19.19
CA GLN A 236 10.52 3.76 18.32
C GLN A 236 11.75 4.46 17.72
N ALA A 237 11.59 5.68 17.20
CA ALA A 237 12.70 6.46 16.64
C ALA A 237 13.79 6.73 17.67
N GLN A 238 13.42 7.15 18.88
CA GLN A 238 14.37 7.42 19.97
C GLN A 238 15.14 6.17 20.42
N VAL A 239 14.46 5.03 20.56
CA VAL A 239 15.09 3.73 20.88
C VAL A 239 16.14 3.36 19.84
N MET A 240 15.92 3.74 18.57
CA MET A 240 16.83 3.46 17.45
C MET A 240 17.89 4.55 17.24
N GLY A 241 17.89 5.62 18.05
CA GLY A 241 18.89 6.70 18.00
C GLY A 241 18.59 7.81 16.99
N PHE A 242 17.37 7.88 16.46
CA PHE A 242 16.89 8.97 15.62
C PHE A 242 16.30 10.10 16.50
N HIS A 243 16.36 11.33 16.01
CA HIS A 243 15.81 12.48 16.73
C HIS A 243 14.28 12.36 16.87
N ASP A 244 13.57 12.02 15.78
CA ASP A 244 12.14 11.82 15.75
C ASP A 244 11.74 10.79 14.67
N TYR A 245 10.43 10.50 14.58
CA TYR A 245 9.94 9.54 13.60
C TYR A 245 10.05 10.05 12.15
N SER A 246 10.13 11.36 11.92
CA SER A 246 10.29 11.89 10.56
C SER A 246 11.59 11.38 9.93
N GLU A 247 12.69 11.36 10.69
CA GLU A 247 13.97 10.81 10.23
C GLU A 247 13.88 9.28 10.00
N LEU A 248 13.39 8.54 10.98
CA LEU A 248 13.22 7.08 10.88
C LEU A 248 12.30 6.70 9.72
N SER A 249 11.27 7.50 9.45
CA SER A 249 10.31 7.23 8.39
C SER A 249 10.92 7.21 6.99
N TYR A 250 11.94 8.03 6.72
CA TYR A 250 12.67 8.00 5.45
C TYR A 250 13.35 6.65 5.21
N VAL A 251 13.93 6.10 6.25
CA VAL A 251 14.57 4.78 6.22
C VAL A 251 13.50 3.69 6.02
N ARG A 252 12.44 3.69 6.83
CA ARG A 252 11.36 2.69 6.77
C ARG A 252 10.55 2.71 5.47
N MET A 253 10.38 3.89 4.87
CA MET A 253 9.76 4.01 3.55
C MET A 253 10.73 3.68 2.41
N ASN A 254 11.93 3.18 2.73
CA ASN A 254 12.94 2.78 1.76
C ASN A 254 13.26 3.88 0.73
N ARG A 255 13.38 5.12 1.19
CA ARG A 255 13.73 6.27 0.34
C ARG A 255 15.22 6.23 0.04
N ILE A 256 15.55 5.82 -1.18
CA ILE A 256 16.91 5.64 -1.68
C ILE A 256 17.22 6.74 -2.68
N GLY A 257 18.38 7.40 -2.51
CA GLY A 257 18.89 8.39 -3.45
C GLY A 257 18.33 9.81 -3.30
N TYR A 258 17.45 10.05 -2.31
CA TYR A 258 16.96 11.38 -1.96
C TYR A 258 16.60 11.44 -0.47
N GLY A 259 16.67 12.64 0.10
CA GLY A 259 16.44 12.90 1.52
C GLY A 259 15.49 14.08 1.77
N PRO A 260 15.35 14.51 3.05
CA PRO A 260 14.47 15.62 3.44
C PRO A 260 14.75 16.91 2.68
N GLU A 261 16.03 17.25 2.43
CA GLU A 261 16.42 18.46 1.71
C GLU A 261 16.01 18.42 0.23
N ASP A 262 16.07 17.26 -0.41
CA ASP A 262 15.58 17.10 -1.79
C ASP A 262 14.07 17.33 -1.85
N ILE A 263 13.34 16.76 -0.88
CA ILE A 263 11.88 16.94 -0.77
C ILE A 263 11.55 18.40 -0.43
N LYS A 264 12.35 19.07 0.40
CA LYS A 264 12.17 20.50 0.67
C LYS A 264 12.29 21.31 -0.62
N ARG A 265 13.34 21.12 -1.41
CA ARG A 265 13.51 21.81 -2.70
C ARG A 265 12.34 21.55 -3.65
N PHE A 266 11.88 20.30 -3.73
CA PHE A 266 10.71 19.94 -4.54
C PHE A 266 9.44 20.68 -4.07
N ARG A 267 9.17 20.73 -2.76
CA ARG A 267 8.00 21.44 -2.20
C ARG A 267 8.10 22.96 -2.47
N ASP A 268 9.31 23.55 -2.30
CA ASP A 268 9.53 24.96 -2.58
C ASP A 268 9.26 25.27 -4.06
N GLN A 269 9.70 24.41 -4.98
CA GLN A 269 9.41 24.53 -6.41
C GLN A 269 7.89 24.39 -6.69
N VAL A 270 7.22 23.42 -6.10
CA VAL A 270 5.75 23.28 -6.23
C VAL A 270 5.03 24.54 -5.75
N ALA A 271 5.42 25.07 -4.58
CA ALA A 271 4.83 26.28 -4.04
C ALA A 271 5.06 27.52 -4.94
N HIS A 272 6.24 27.62 -5.53
CA HIS A 272 6.60 28.76 -6.38
C HIS A 272 6.05 28.64 -7.81
N ASP A 273 6.15 27.48 -8.44
CA ASP A 273 5.86 27.31 -9.87
C ASP A 273 4.47 26.72 -10.14
N VAL A 274 4.02 25.73 -9.34
CA VAL A 274 2.78 24.99 -9.61
C VAL A 274 1.57 25.64 -8.96
N VAL A 275 1.68 26.08 -7.70
CA VAL A 275 0.56 26.66 -6.96
C VAL A 275 -0.02 27.92 -7.63
N PRO A 276 0.78 28.87 -8.17
CA PRO A 276 0.22 30.03 -8.89
C PRO A 276 -0.56 29.63 -10.15
N GLU A 277 -0.10 28.60 -10.88
CA GLU A 277 -0.82 28.12 -12.07
C GLU A 277 -2.12 27.40 -11.68
N LEU A 278 -2.09 26.59 -10.60
CA LEU A 278 -3.30 25.97 -10.05
C LEU A 278 -4.33 27.02 -9.62
N GLN A 279 -3.90 28.13 -9.01
CA GLN A 279 -4.82 29.23 -8.65
C GLN A 279 -5.52 29.84 -9.87
N LYS A 280 -4.82 29.98 -11.01
CA LYS A 280 -5.43 30.43 -12.27
C LYS A 280 -6.48 29.42 -12.78
N VAL A 281 -6.19 28.12 -12.71
CA VAL A 281 -7.14 27.07 -13.07
C VAL A 281 -8.38 27.09 -12.17
N ILE A 282 -8.19 27.28 -10.86
CA ILE A 282 -9.29 27.40 -9.89
C ILE A 282 -10.13 28.65 -10.19
N ALA A 283 -9.50 29.80 -10.49
CA ALA A 283 -10.21 31.03 -10.85
C ALA A 283 -11.05 30.85 -12.13
N LEU A 284 -10.51 30.20 -13.17
CA LEU A 284 -11.24 29.86 -14.38
C LEU A 284 -12.43 28.93 -14.10
N LYS A 285 -12.22 27.91 -13.24
CA LYS A 285 -13.29 27.00 -12.78
C LYS A 285 -14.40 27.78 -12.07
N ASN A 286 -14.06 28.63 -11.11
CA ASN A 286 -15.05 29.44 -10.36
C ASN A 286 -15.84 30.39 -11.28
N LYS A 287 -15.17 31.01 -12.27
CA LYS A 287 -15.85 31.81 -13.30
C LYS A 287 -16.84 30.97 -14.13
N ARG A 288 -16.44 29.75 -14.50
CA ARG A 288 -17.29 28.84 -15.29
C ARG A 288 -18.49 28.34 -14.50
N THR A 289 -18.31 28.01 -13.21
CA THR A 289 -19.39 27.55 -12.33
C THR A 289 -20.28 28.67 -11.82
N GLY A 290 -19.82 29.92 -11.86
CA GLY A 290 -20.55 31.09 -11.35
C GLY A 290 -20.48 31.24 -9.82
N ILE A 291 -19.65 30.49 -9.14
CA ILE A 291 -19.46 30.53 -7.67
C ILE A 291 -18.57 31.72 -7.32
N GLN A 292 -19.16 32.75 -6.68
CA GLN A 292 -18.46 34.01 -6.38
C GLN A 292 -17.59 33.94 -5.12
N HIS A 293 -18.01 33.18 -4.09
CA HIS A 293 -17.34 33.03 -2.82
C HIS A 293 -17.12 31.53 -2.53
N PRO A 294 -16.19 30.87 -3.25
CA PRO A 294 -16.00 29.43 -3.12
C PRO A 294 -15.44 29.08 -1.74
N THR A 295 -15.99 28.02 -1.17
CA THR A 295 -15.47 27.34 0.01
C THR A 295 -14.78 26.03 -0.40
N PHE A 296 -14.19 25.30 0.56
CA PHE A 296 -13.64 23.98 0.28
C PHE A 296 -14.70 23.00 -0.24
N ALA A 297 -15.97 23.16 0.17
CA ALA A 297 -17.08 22.33 -0.28
C ALA A 297 -17.43 22.53 -1.77
N ASP A 298 -16.96 23.62 -2.38
CA ASP A 298 -17.19 23.92 -3.79
C ASP A 298 -16.05 23.42 -4.70
N LEU A 299 -14.93 22.97 -4.11
CA LEU A 299 -13.78 22.49 -4.88
C LEU A 299 -14.07 21.30 -5.80
N PRO A 300 -14.92 20.32 -5.43
CA PRO A 300 -15.27 19.21 -6.31
C PRO A 300 -16.07 19.60 -7.54
N VAL A 301 -16.82 20.72 -7.51
CA VAL A 301 -17.69 21.12 -8.62
C VAL A 301 -16.87 21.76 -9.74
N ALA A 302 -16.79 21.10 -10.88
CA ALA A 302 -15.99 21.55 -12.03
C ALA A 302 -16.83 22.24 -13.12
N PHE A 303 -18.11 21.92 -13.27
CA PHE A 303 -18.99 22.43 -14.32
C PHE A 303 -20.34 22.87 -13.75
N LYS A 304 -20.93 23.91 -14.38
CA LYS A 304 -22.20 24.50 -13.95
C LYS A 304 -23.36 23.49 -13.99
N ASP A 305 -23.38 22.64 -14.98
CA ASP A 305 -24.43 21.65 -15.21
C ASP A 305 -24.10 20.25 -14.60
N GLY A 306 -23.05 20.20 -13.77
CA GLY A 306 -22.56 18.99 -13.10
C GLY A 306 -21.30 18.41 -13.74
N ASN A 307 -20.55 17.66 -12.92
CA ASN A 307 -19.34 16.97 -13.36
C ASN A 307 -19.67 15.86 -14.36
N PRO A 308 -18.72 15.48 -15.23
CA PRO A 308 -18.83 14.25 -16.00
C PRO A 308 -19.09 13.07 -15.06
N LYS A 309 -20.09 12.27 -15.39
CA LYS A 309 -20.42 11.07 -14.60
C LYS A 309 -19.67 9.86 -15.14
N PRO A 310 -19.18 8.99 -14.28
CA PRO A 310 -18.63 7.70 -14.72
C PRO A 310 -19.75 6.86 -15.33
N ILE A 311 -19.36 5.85 -16.12
CA ILE A 311 -20.27 4.83 -16.64
C ILE A 311 -20.96 4.16 -15.44
N GLU A 312 -22.28 4.06 -15.48
CA GLU A 312 -23.06 3.44 -14.40
C GLU A 312 -22.88 1.93 -14.36
N GLY A 313 -22.83 1.40 -13.15
CA GLY A 313 -22.67 -0.04 -12.88
C GLY A 313 -21.23 -0.52 -12.89
N TYR A 314 -20.95 -1.44 -11.98
CA TYR A 314 -19.60 -2.01 -11.81
C TYR A 314 -19.16 -2.74 -13.08
N ASP A 315 -20.00 -3.67 -13.60
CA ASP A 315 -19.66 -4.49 -14.76
C ASP A 315 -19.41 -3.64 -16.02
N ALA A 316 -20.18 -2.58 -16.22
CA ALA A 316 -20.00 -1.67 -17.35
C ALA A 316 -18.66 -0.92 -17.24
N ARG A 317 -18.28 -0.46 -16.03
CA ARG A 317 -16.97 0.18 -15.79
C ARG A 317 -15.82 -0.79 -16.02
N MET A 318 -15.91 -2.01 -15.51
CA MET A 318 -14.87 -3.03 -15.67
C MET A 318 -14.74 -3.45 -17.14
N SER A 319 -15.84 -3.57 -17.88
CA SER A 319 -15.83 -3.82 -19.33
C SER A 319 -15.18 -2.68 -20.10
N ALA A 320 -15.49 -1.42 -19.77
CA ALA A 320 -14.84 -0.26 -20.40
C ALA A 320 -13.35 -0.20 -20.09
N ALA A 321 -12.95 -0.49 -18.84
CA ALA A 321 -11.54 -0.58 -18.45
C ALA A 321 -10.82 -1.66 -19.27
N ARG A 322 -11.41 -2.85 -19.40
CA ARG A 322 -10.88 -3.94 -20.23
C ARG A 322 -10.65 -3.49 -21.68
N THR A 323 -11.64 -2.83 -22.27
CA THR A 323 -11.53 -2.28 -23.64
C THR A 323 -10.36 -1.29 -23.76
N MET A 324 -10.25 -0.32 -22.83
CA MET A 324 -9.16 0.66 -22.84
C MET A 324 -7.77 0.01 -22.73
N TYR A 325 -7.62 -1.00 -21.84
CA TYR A 325 -6.35 -1.72 -21.71
C TYR A 325 -6.00 -2.54 -22.95
N HIS A 326 -7.00 -3.13 -23.63
CA HIS A 326 -6.80 -3.81 -24.92
C HIS A 326 -6.36 -2.87 -26.04
N GLU A 327 -6.85 -1.63 -26.05
CA GLU A 327 -6.45 -0.61 -27.01
C GLU A 327 -5.03 -0.07 -26.79
N LEU A 328 -4.50 -0.15 -25.55
CA LEU A 328 -3.18 0.35 -25.21
C LEU A 328 -2.04 -0.53 -25.75
N SER A 329 -2.08 -1.83 -25.45
CA SER A 329 -1.09 -2.80 -25.95
C SER A 329 -1.52 -4.25 -25.65
N PRO A 330 -0.92 -5.24 -26.36
CA PRO A 330 -1.13 -6.65 -26.03
C PRO A 330 -0.74 -7.02 -24.60
N GLU A 331 0.31 -6.40 -24.04
CA GLU A 331 0.77 -6.68 -22.69
C GLU A 331 -0.22 -6.17 -21.62
N THR A 332 -0.81 -5.00 -21.84
CA THR A 332 -1.84 -4.46 -20.95
C THR A 332 -3.16 -5.22 -21.10
N ALA A 333 -3.50 -5.71 -22.29
CA ALA A 333 -4.63 -6.59 -22.51
C ALA A 333 -4.50 -7.90 -21.72
N GLU A 334 -3.36 -8.59 -21.85
CA GLU A 334 -3.05 -9.81 -21.09
C GLU A 334 -3.16 -9.58 -19.55
N PHE A 335 -2.66 -8.43 -19.09
CA PHE A 335 -2.69 -8.09 -17.67
C PHE A 335 -4.11 -7.86 -17.15
N ILE A 336 -4.93 -7.04 -17.83
CA ILE A 336 -6.28 -6.74 -17.37
C ILE A 336 -7.20 -7.97 -17.44
N ASP A 337 -7.04 -8.81 -18.49
CA ASP A 337 -7.75 -10.06 -18.61
C ASP A 337 -7.42 -10.99 -17.44
N PHE A 338 -6.14 -11.18 -17.13
CA PHE A 338 -5.68 -11.95 -15.98
C PHE A 338 -6.30 -11.43 -14.67
N MET A 339 -6.28 -10.12 -14.45
CA MET A 339 -6.82 -9.52 -13.24
C MET A 339 -8.32 -9.73 -13.08
N GLN A 340 -9.09 -9.50 -14.15
CA GLN A 340 -10.54 -9.62 -14.12
C GLN A 340 -11.02 -11.08 -14.08
N ASP A 341 -10.41 -11.94 -14.88
CA ASP A 341 -10.81 -13.35 -14.98
C ASP A 341 -10.50 -14.13 -13.70
N ASN A 342 -9.52 -13.65 -12.90
CA ASN A 342 -9.13 -14.25 -11.62
C ASN A 342 -9.66 -13.49 -10.38
N GLU A 343 -10.63 -12.58 -10.54
CA GLU A 343 -11.31 -11.88 -9.42
C GLU A 343 -10.32 -11.07 -8.52
N LEU A 344 -9.27 -10.49 -9.12
CA LEU A 344 -8.20 -9.82 -8.38
C LEU A 344 -8.49 -8.33 -8.08
N PHE A 345 -9.77 -7.98 -8.02
CA PHE A 345 -10.26 -6.64 -7.68
C PHE A 345 -11.37 -6.70 -6.61
N ASP A 346 -11.30 -5.81 -5.65
CA ASP A 346 -12.44 -5.42 -4.81
C ASP A 346 -12.43 -3.91 -4.66
N VAL A 347 -13.14 -3.20 -5.56
CA VAL A 347 -13.06 -1.73 -5.68
C VAL A 347 -14.37 -1.01 -5.38
N GLU A 348 -15.41 -1.72 -4.93
CA GLU A 348 -16.68 -1.11 -4.56
C GLU A 348 -16.77 -0.87 -3.05
N SER A 349 -17.27 0.31 -2.67
CA SER A 349 -17.53 0.66 -1.26
C SER A 349 -18.79 -0.03 -0.76
N ARG A 350 -18.73 -0.57 0.47
CA ARG A 350 -19.85 -1.17 1.19
C ARG A 350 -19.69 -1.04 2.71
N PRO A 351 -20.77 -1.17 3.50
CA PRO A 351 -20.67 -1.14 4.95
C PRO A 351 -19.69 -2.20 5.48
N GLY A 352 -18.80 -1.79 6.38
CA GLY A 352 -17.78 -2.65 6.98
C GLY A 352 -16.48 -2.74 6.16
N LYS A 353 -16.47 -2.32 4.90
CA LYS A 353 -15.25 -2.26 4.11
C LYS A 353 -14.43 -1.03 4.49
N MET A 354 -13.12 -1.20 4.67
CA MET A 354 -12.20 -0.10 4.93
C MET A 354 -12.24 0.93 3.80
N SER A 355 -12.12 2.20 4.15
CA SER A 355 -12.00 3.29 3.16
C SER A 355 -10.58 3.40 2.63
N GLY A 356 -10.44 3.86 1.40
CA GLY A 356 -9.15 4.01 0.71
C GLY A 356 -8.94 2.96 -0.36
N GLY A 357 -7.70 2.79 -0.78
CA GLY A 357 -7.31 1.80 -1.77
C GLY A 357 -5.84 1.44 -1.65
N TYR A 358 -5.50 0.21 -1.99
CA TYR A 358 -4.12 -0.28 -2.05
C TYR A 358 -3.97 -1.37 -3.11
N MET A 359 -2.75 -1.63 -3.48
CA MET A 359 -2.35 -2.83 -4.23
C MET A 359 -1.41 -3.66 -3.36
N THR A 360 -1.60 -4.96 -3.38
CA THR A 360 -0.69 -5.91 -2.73
C THR A 360 -0.39 -7.08 -3.65
N SER A 361 0.55 -7.94 -3.25
CA SER A 361 0.93 -9.14 -4.00
C SER A 361 0.60 -10.40 -3.21
N LEU A 362 0.30 -11.48 -3.93
CA LEU A 362 0.10 -12.83 -3.40
C LEU A 362 1.22 -13.74 -3.98
N PRO A 363 2.42 -13.74 -3.35
CA PRO A 363 3.63 -14.33 -3.95
C PRO A 363 3.48 -15.80 -4.33
N SER A 364 2.85 -16.64 -3.49
CA SER A 364 2.65 -18.06 -3.76
C SER A 364 1.73 -18.28 -4.97
N TYR A 365 0.80 -17.36 -5.23
CA TYR A 365 -0.10 -17.37 -6.39
C TYR A 365 0.42 -16.56 -7.56
N LYS A 366 1.55 -15.83 -7.40
CA LYS A 366 2.11 -14.91 -8.40
C LYS A 366 1.08 -13.92 -8.95
N ALA A 367 0.18 -13.49 -8.11
CA ALA A 367 -0.93 -12.61 -8.44
C ALA A 367 -0.85 -11.31 -7.64
N PRO A 368 -1.17 -10.14 -8.23
CA PRO A 368 -1.48 -8.93 -7.49
C PRO A 368 -2.94 -8.94 -7.04
N PHE A 369 -3.30 -8.05 -6.12
CA PHE A 369 -4.68 -7.76 -5.75
C PHE A 369 -4.86 -6.25 -5.60
N ILE A 370 -5.99 -5.71 -6.08
CA ILE A 370 -6.36 -4.28 -5.97
C ILE A 370 -7.64 -4.17 -5.12
N PHE A 371 -7.48 -3.44 -4.00
CA PHE A 371 -8.55 -3.09 -3.06
C PHE A 371 -9.07 -1.69 -3.35
#